data_e3f2ac12d388c40da66408d90f615007
#
_entry.id   e3f2ac12d388c40da66408d90f615007
#
_cell.length_a   1.000
_cell.length_b   1.000
_cell.length_c   1.000
_cell.angle_alpha   90.00
_cell.angle_beta   90.00
_cell.angle_gamma   90.00
#
_symmetry.space_group_name_H-M   'P 1'
#
loop_
_entity.id
_entity.type
_entity.pdbx_description
1 polymer ?
#
loop_
_entity_poly.entity_id
_entity_poly.type
_entity_poly.pdbx_seq_one_letter_code
_entity_poly.pdbx_strand_id
1 'polypeptide(L)' 'MKTIKLTDDQFETLFHFVDERVEDIVDRAVQFQDSEILEDWEDLFDVHTVLETVASKV' A
#
# COMPACT_ATOMS: atom_id res chain seq x y z
N MET A 1 8.35 17.21 -7.11
CA MET A 1 8.26 15.97 -6.32
C MET A 1 8.31 16.27 -4.85
N LYS A 2 7.39 15.74 -4.09
CA LYS A 2 7.33 15.97 -2.65
C LYS A 2 8.12 14.90 -1.90
N THR A 3 8.90 15.33 -0.92
CA THR A 3 9.68 14.41 -0.10
C THR A 3 9.14 14.40 1.32
N ILE A 4 8.94 13.21 1.87
CA ILE A 4 8.45 13.03 3.24
C ILE A 4 9.54 12.33 4.03
N LYS A 5 9.84 12.87 5.22
CA LYS A 5 10.77 12.23 6.15
C LYS A 5 10.00 11.61 7.29
N LEU A 6 10.23 10.34 7.55
CA LEU A 6 9.54 9.59 8.59
C LEU A 6 10.57 8.94 9.51
N THR A 7 10.24 8.85 10.79
CA THR A 7 11.00 8.01 11.72
C THR A 7 10.70 6.54 11.41
N ASP A 8 11.52 5.65 11.95
CA ASP A 8 11.30 4.21 11.75
C ASP A 8 9.93 3.78 12.26
N ASP A 9 9.51 4.30 13.40
CA ASP A 9 8.20 3.99 13.97
C ASP A 9 7.07 4.50 13.08
N GLN A 10 7.21 5.72 12.57
CA GLN A 10 6.22 6.30 11.67
C GLN A 10 6.14 5.51 10.37
N PHE A 11 7.27 5.09 9.85
CA PHE A 11 7.33 4.28 8.63
C PHE A 11 6.61 2.95 8.83
N GLU A 12 6.89 2.27 9.94
CA GLU A 12 6.23 1.00 10.25
C GLU A 12 4.72 1.16 10.36
N THR A 13 4.27 2.19 11.06
CA THR A 13 2.84 2.45 11.21
C THR A 13 2.18 2.66 9.85
N LEU A 14 2.80 3.48 9.01
CA LEU A 14 2.28 3.75 7.67
C LEU A 14 2.28 2.48 6.82
N PHE A 15 3.36 1.71 6.88
CA PHE A 15 3.46 0.47 6.11
C PHE A 15 2.36 -0.51 6.50
N HIS A 16 2.15 -0.72 7.79
CA HIS A 16 1.09 -1.62 8.26
C HIS A 16 -0.28 -1.16 7.82
N PHE A 17 -0.54 0.14 7.92
CA PHE A 17 -1.82 0.70 7.52
C PHE A 17 -2.09 0.47 6.03
N VAL A 18 -1.09 0.76 5.20
CA VAL A 18 -1.21 0.58 3.75
C VAL A 18 -1.34 -0.90 3.40
N ASP A 19 -0.55 -1.75 4.04
CA ASP A 19 -0.57 -3.20 3.80
C ASP A 19 -1.95 -3.79 4.11
N GLU A 20 -2.52 -3.43 5.25
CA GLU A 20 -3.86 -3.89 5.62
C GLU A 20 -4.90 -3.44 4.61
N ARG A 21 -4.81 -2.19 4.17
CA ARG A 21 -5.76 -1.65 3.21
C ARG A 21 -5.64 -2.35 1.85
N VAL A 22 -4.41 -2.60 1.40
CA VAL A 22 -4.19 -3.31 0.15
C VAL A 22 -4.78 -4.71 0.21
N GLU A 23 -4.54 -5.43 1.30
CA GLU A 23 -5.10 -6.78 1.47
C GLU A 23 -6.62 -6.76 1.44
N ASP A 24 -7.24 -5.80 2.12
CA ASP A 24 -8.69 -5.67 2.15
C ASP A 24 -9.26 -5.41 0.74
N ILE A 25 -8.60 -4.52 -0.01
CA ILE A 25 -9.04 -4.18 -1.36
C ILE A 25 -8.90 -5.37 -2.30
N VAL A 26 -7.79 -6.08 -2.24
CA VAL A 26 -7.56 -7.27 -3.06
C VAL A 26 -8.59 -8.35 -2.72
N ASP A 27 -8.85 -8.56 -1.45
CA ASP A 27 -9.81 -9.55 -0.99
C ASP A 27 -11.21 -9.24 -1.53
N ARG A 28 -11.62 -7.97 -1.47
CA ARG A 28 -12.90 -7.53 -2.01
C ARG A 28 -12.98 -7.72 -3.53
N ALA A 29 -11.90 -7.39 -4.23
CA ALA A 29 -11.85 -7.55 -5.67
C ALA A 29 -12.01 -9.02 -6.07
N VAL A 30 -11.39 -9.92 -5.35
CA VAL A 30 -11.52 -11.36 -5.57
C VAL A 30 -12.93 -11.83 -5.23
N GLN A 31 -13.45 -11.40 -4.08
CA GLN A 31 -14.76 -11.83 -3.59
C GLN A 31 -15.89 -11.41 -4.54
N PHE A 32 -15.82 -10.19 -5.09
CA PHE A 32 -16.85 -9.67 -5.99
C PHE A 32 -16.49 -9.82 -7.47
N GLN A 33 -15.30 -10.38 -7.75
CA GLN A 33 -14.80 -10.54 -9.14
C GLN A 33 -14.83 -9.22 -9.90
N ASP A 34 -14.45 -8.13 -9.23
CA ASP A 34 -14.52 -6.79 -9.78
C ASP A 34 -13.12 -6.20 -9.90
N SER A 35 -12.57 -6.22 -11.10
CA SER A 35 -11.25 -5.68 -11.36
C SER A 35 -11.21 -4.15 -11.37
N GLU A 36 -12.36 -3.49 -11.48
CA GLU A 36 -12.42 -2.03 -11.43
C GLU A 36 -11.98 -1.50 -10.05
N ILE A 37 -12.23 -2.27 -9.00
CA ILE A 37 -11.78 -1.90 -7.65
C ILE A 37 -10.25 -1.75 -7.64
N LEU A 38 -9.54 -2.64 -8.32
CA LEU A 38 -8.07 -2.59 -8.39
C LEU A 38 -7.59 -1.37 -9.14
N GLU A 39 -8.29 -0.98 -10.22
CA GLU A 39 -7.94 0.21 -10.98
C GLU A 39 -8.16 1.49 -10.18
N ASP A 40 -9.23 1.55 -9.41
CA ASP A 40 -9.54 2.71 -8.57
C ASP A 40 -8.48 2.94 -7.50
N TRP A 41 -7.80 1.88 -7.06
CA TRP A 41 -6.81 1.95 -5.99
C TRP A 41 -5.38 1.73 -6.51
N GLU A 42 -5.15 1.97 -7.80
CA GLU A 42 -3.83 1.79 -8.42
C GLU A 42 -2.74 2.60 -7.72
N ASP A 43 -3.04 3.86 -7.39
CA ASP A 43 -2.09 4.72 -6.69
C ASP A 43 -1.70 4.14 -5.35
N LEU A 44 -2.64 3.52 -4.64
CA LEU A 44 -2.37 2.89 -3.36
C LEU A 44 -1.44 1.69 -3.52
N PHE A 45 -1.63 0.89 -4.57
CA PHE A 45 -0.75 -0.24 -4.85
C PHE A 45 0.67 0.23 -5.19
N ASP A 46 0.80 1.34 -5.91
CA ASP A 46 2.10 1.92 -6.21
C ASP A 46 2.81 2.36 -4.92
N VAL A 47 2.10 3.02 -4.02
CA VAL A 47 2.65 3.44 -2.73
C VAL A 47 3.09 2.22 -1.93
N HIS A 48 2.28 1.18 -1.91
CA HIS A 48 2.61 -0.07 -1.21
C HIS A 48 3.90 -0.68 -1.75
N THR A 49 4.07 -0.72 -3.06
CA THR A 49 5.27 -1.23 -3.70
C THR A 49 6.50 -0.42 -3.31
N VAL A 50 6.39 0.91 -3.30
CA VAL A 50 7.48 1.79 -2.89
C VAL A 50 7.87 1.53 -1.44
N LEU A 51 6.89 1.40 -0.55
CA LEU A 51 7.14 1.13 0.86
C LEU A 51 7.82 -0.23 1.07
N GLU A 52 7.40 -1.26 0.35
CA GLU A 52 8.04 -2.57 0.40
C GLU A 52 9.50 -2.49 -0.06
N THR A 53 9.75 -1.75 -1.13
CA THR A 53 11.10 -1.60 -1.67
C THR A 53 12.01 -0.91 -0.64
N VAL A 54 11.52 0.12 0.02
CA VAL A 54 12.28 0.83 1.06
C VAL A 54 12.54 -0.10 2.25
N ALA A 55 11.50 -0.84 2.68
CA ALA A 55 11.62 -1.76 3.81
C ALA A 55 12.65 -2.86 3.55
N SER A 56 12.73 -3.36 2.32
CA SER A 56 13.66 -4.44 1.99
C SER A 56 15.12 -3.98 1.89
N LYS A 57 15.36 -2.68 1.83
CA LYS A 57 16.71 -2.13 1.77
C LYS A 57 17.33 -1.87 3.13
N VAL A 58 16.56 -2.00 4.19
CA VAL A 58 17.02 -1.72 5.56
C VAL A 58 17.68 -2.91 6.19
#